data_d66af87f6ca0e41b5ed0d8bcf8a2a0b8
#
_entry.id   d66af87f6ca0e41b5ed0d8bcf8a2a0b8
#
_cell.length_a   1.000
_cell.length_b   1.000
_cell.length_c   1.000
_cell.angle_alpha   90.00
_cell.angle_beta   90.00
_cell.angle_gamma   90.00
#
_symmetry.space_group_name_H-M   'P 1'
#
loop_
_entity.id
_entity.type
_entity.pdbx_description
1 polymer ?
#
loop_
_entity_poly.entity_id
_entity_poly.type
_entity_poly.pdbx_seq_one_letter_code
_entity_poly.pdbx_strand_id
1 'polypeptide(L)'
;MAETFGKKEVVASVAIALLWFASVSLFNLSFSYQPLPFYAFFAINAFFMVAAAYFMDRRWTVFLVAAFLDLLVLPFFFLEKYTEGAMVMLAYMVLVLTSSLVFDLLWYLKKSDYRFAYCSSISQLSISVFLWVLIAAMDPQRIPDPSMLNSTVNFALLSAGAGLGGGIIGALFWGLVRTNKRIIRFQLMR
;
A
#
# COMPACT_ATOMS: atom_id res chain seq x y z
N MET A 1 22.16 -5.33 14.02
CA MET A 1 21.61 -4.33 14.98
C MET A 1 20.25 -3.91 14.45
N ALA A 2 19.20 -3.98 15.27
CA ALA A 2 17.88 -3.42 14.90
C ALA A 2 18.01 -1.90 14.90
N GLU A 3 17.85 -1.27 13.75
CA GLU A 3 17.80 0.19 13.66
C GLU A 3 16.52 0.67 14.36
N THR A 4 16.66 1.34 15.49
CA THR A 4 15.52 1.95 16.19
C THR A 4 15.08 3.21 15.47
N PHE A 5 13.79 3.32 15.19
CA PHE A 5 13.21 4.55 14.61
C PHE A 5 13.29 5.70 15.62
N GLY A 6 13.82 6.83 15.19
CA GLY A 6 13.86 8.05 15.98
C GLY A 6 12.49 8.73 16.07
N LYS A 7 12.29 9.61 17.07
CA LYS A 7 11.03 10.36 17.24
C LYS A 7 10.56 11.08 15.96
N LYS A 8 11.50 11.68 15.21
CA LYS A 8 11.20 12.41 13.95
C LYS A 8 10.65 11.47 12.86
N GLU A 9 11.17 10.26 12.78
CA GLU A 9 10.76 9.27 11.80
C GLU A 9 9.38 8.69 12.13
N VAL A 10 9.10 8.48 13.40
CA VAL A 10 7.76 8.10 13.86
C VAL A 10 6.74 9.19 13.50
N VAL A 11 7.05 10.46 13.78
CA VAL A 11 6.16 11.58 13.43
C VAL A 11 5.96 11.66 11.91
N ALA A 12 7.01 11.49 11.11
CA ALA A 12 6.91 11.48 9.66
C ALA A 12 6.05 10.30 9.16
N SER A 13 6.22 9.12 9.75
CA SER A 13 5.40 7.93 9.42
C SER A 13 3.92 8.15 9.70
N VAL A 14 3.60 8.74 10.85
CA VAL A 14 2.21 9.09 11.20
C VAL A 14 1.65 10.13 10.24
N ALA A 15 2.42 11.16 9.88
CA ALA A 15 1.97 12.18 8.92
C ALA A 15 1.69 11.58 7.53
N ILE A 16 2.55 10.69 7.04
CA ILE A 16 2.33 10.00 5.77
C ILE A 16 1.11 9.07 5.85
N ALA A 17 0.94 8.34 6.95
CA ALA A 17 -0.22 7.48 7.17
C ALA A 17 -1.54 8.29 7.20
N LEU A 18 -1.56 9.46 7.82
CA LEU A 18 -2.71 10.38 7.81
C LEU A 18 -3.05 10.88 6.41
N LEU A 19 -2.04 11.26 5.62
CA LEU A 19 -2.24 11.68 4.23
C LEU A 19 -2.74 10.52 3.36
N TRP A 20 -2.22 9.33 3.57
CA TRP A 20 -2.66 8.12 2.88
C TRP A 20 -4.12 7.80 3.23
N PHE A 21 -4.46 7.78 4.52
CA PHE A 21 -5.82 7.58 5.01
C PHE A 21 -6.79 8.61 4.41
N ALA A 22 -6.45 9.90 4.47
CA ALA A 22 -7.27 10.96 3.91
C ALA A 22 -7.48 10.80 2.40
N SER A 23 -6.43 10.43 1.66
CA SER A 23 -6.51 10.22 0.21
C SER A 23 -7.43 9.06 -0.16
N VAL A 24 -7.32 7.93 0.55
CA VAL A 24 -8.20 6.77 0.34
C VAL A 24 -9.64 7.09 0.72
N SER A 25 -9.85 7.78 1.86
CA SER A 25 -11.18 8.16 2.33
C SER A 25 -11.87 9.13 1.39
N LEU A 26 -11.19 10.17 0.93
CA LEU A 26 -11.71 11.13 -0.05
C LEU A 26 -12.04 10.45 -1.38
N PHE A 27 -11.18 9.53 -1.82
CA PHE A 27 -11.43 8.78 -3.04
C PHE A 27 -12.67 7.89 -2.91
N ASN A 28 -12.82 7.16 -1.83
CA ASN A 28 -13.99 6.32 -1.58
C ASN A 28 -15.29 7.15 -1.51
N LEU A 29 -15.28 8.31 -0.87
CA LEU A 29 -16.43 9.21 -0.82
C LEU A 29 -16.82 9.75 -2.20
N SER A 30 -15.84 10.00 -3.06
CA SER A 30 -16.07 10.58 -4.40
C SER A 30 -16.59 9.56 -5.40
N PHE A 31 -16.31 8.27 -5.23
CA PHE A 31 -16.53 7.23 -6.23
C PHE A 31 -17.31 6.00 -5.74
N SER A 32 -18.13 6.15 -4.70
CA SER A 32 -18.85 5.07 -4.01
C SER A 32 -19.70 4.15 -4.90
N TYR A 33 -19.92 4.49 -6.17
CA TYR A 33 -20.85 3.80 -7.07
C TYR A 33 -20.25 3.21 -8.35
N GLN A 34 -18.93 3.16 -8.52
CA GLN A 34 -18.30 2.67 -9.75
C GLN A 34 -17.17 1.65 -9.49
N PRO A 35 -16.94 0.66 -10.39
CA PRO A 35 -15.86 -0.32 -10.25
C PRO A 35 -14.44 0.27 -10.39
N LEU A 36 -14.29 1.49 -10.92
CA LEU A 36 -13.02 2.22 -11.00
C LEU A 36 -12.31 2.42 -9.63
N PRO A 37 -13.01 2.55 -8.48
CA PRO A 37 -12.36 2.79 -7.19
C PRO A 37 -11.29 1.78 -6.82
N PHE A 38 -11.46 0.51 -7.19
CA PHE A 38 -10.54 -0.55 -6.80
C PHE A 38 -9.13 -0.37 -7.39
N TYR A 39 -9.02 0.00 -8.67
CA TYR A 39 -7.71 0.16 -9.32
C TYR A 39 -7.00 1.43 -8.89
N ALA A 40 -7.77 2.51 -8.68
CA ALA A 40 -7.22 3.74 -8.13
C ALA A 40 -6.68 3.54 -6.70
N PHE A 41 -7.33 2.68 -5.92
CA PHE A 41 -6.85 2.27 -4.60
C PHE A 41 -5.43 1.66 -4.67
N PHE A 42 -5.18 0.74 -5.59
CA PHE A 42 -3.84 0.16 -5.78
C PHE A 42 -2.80 1.21 -6.21
N ALA A 43 -3.22 2.17 -7.07
CA ALA A 43 -2.34 3.25 -7.47
C ALA A 43 -2.01 4.21 -6.30
N ILE A 44 -3.00 4.55 -5.47
CA ILE A 44 -2.81 5.37 -4.27
C ILE A 44 -1.89 4.66 -3.27
N ASN A 45 -2.13 3.37 -3.00
CA ASN A 45 -1.28 2.59 -2.13
C ASN A 45 0.18 2.57 -2.62
N ALA A 46 0.40 2.27 -3.89
CA ALA A 46 1.73 2.24 -4.48
C ALA A 46 2.43 3.61 -4.44
N PHE A 47 1.69 4.69 -4.69
CA PHE A 47 2.19 6.06 -4.54
C PHE A 47 2.73 6.32 -3.14
N PHE A 48 1.94 6.04 -2.10
CA PHE A 48 2.37 6.29 -0.72
C PHE A 48 3.49 5.36 -0.27
N MET A 49 3.50 4.10 -0.71
CA MET A 49 4.62 3.17 -0.45
C MET A 49 5.93 3.70 -1.01
N VAL A 50 5.94 4.14 -2.27
CA VAL A 50 7.12 4.69 -2.93
C VAL A 50 7.53 6.01 -2.29
N ALA A 51 6.58 6.92 -2.01
CA ALA A 51 6.86 8.18 -1.34
C ALA A 51 7.48 7.98 0.05
N ALA A 52 6.92 7.06 0.86
CA ALA A 52 7.44 6.72 2.17
C ALA A 52 8.86 6.16 2.11
N ALA A 53 9.10 5.21 1.16
CA ALA A 53 10.39 4.58 0.98
C ALA A 53 11.49 5.59 0.58
N TYR A 54 11.18 6.51 -0.33
CA TYR A 54 12.14 7.56 -0.71
C TYR A 54 12.34 8.61 0.38
N PHE A 55 11.26 8.98 1.09
CA PHE A 55 11.33 10.02 2.11
C PHE A 55 12.18 9.60 3.31
N MET A 56 12.01 8.37 3.75
CA MET A 56 12.69 7.88 4.95
C MET A 56 13.90 7.00 4.66
N ASP A 57 13.99 6.37 3.47
CA ASP A 57 15.08 5.50 3.00
C ASP A 57 15.65 4.56 4.10
N ARG A 58 14.75 3.99 4.90
CA ARG A 58 15.06 3.05 5.97
C ARG A 58 14.29 1.74 5.83
N ARG A 59 14.87 0.68 6.35
CA ARG A 59 14.26 -0.64 6.38
C ARG A 59 12.97 -0.59 7.20
N TRP A 60 11.95 -1.30 6.73
CA TRP A 60 10.64 -1.40 7.38
C TRP A 60 9.82 -0.10 7.46
N THR A 61 10.21 0.90 6.70
CA THR A 61 9.52 2.19 6.68
C THR A 61 8.10 2.10 6.15
N VAL A 62 7.92 1.41 5.03
CA VAL A 62 6.61 1.30 4.38
C VAL A 62 5.69 0.45 5.24
N PHE A 63 6.20 -0.63 5.82
CA PHE A 63 5.47 -1.45 6.78
C PHE A 63 5.05 -0.67 8.02
N LEU A 64 5.93 0.17 8.58
CA LEU A 64 5.60 1.03 9.72
C LEU A 64 4.51 2.04 9.38
N VAL A 65 4.59 2.69 8.22
CA VAL A 65 3.55 3.62 7.75
C VAL A 65 2.21 2.91 7.56
N ALA A 66 2.22 1.71 6.98
CA ALA A 66 1.02 0.89 6.81
C ALA A 66 0.41 0.46 8.16
N ALA A 67 1.25 0.10 9.14
CA ALA A 67 0.78 -0.21 10.50
C ALA A 67 0.11 0.99 11.17
N PHE A 68 0.63 2.22 10.99
CA PHE A 68 -0.06 3.42 11.46
C PHE A 68 -1.35 3.70 10.68
N LEU A 69 -1.40 3.43 9.37
CA LEU A 69 -2.63 3.52 8.59
C LEU A 69 -3.70 2.57 9.15
N ASP A 70 -3.33 1.32 9.45
CA ASP A 70 -4.25 0.35 10.02
C ASP A 70 -4.76 0.75 11.41
N LEU A 71 -3.89 1.36 12.24
CA LEU A 71 -4.31 1.94 13.51
C LEU A 71 -5.35 3.07 13.34
N LEU A 72 -5.26 3.84 12.25
CA LEU A 72 -6.26 4.87 11.93
C LEU A 72 -7.59 4.27 11.43
N VAL A 73 -7.53 3.11 10.76
CA VAL A 73 -8.72 2.38 10.27
C VAL A 73 -9.41 1.59 11.38
N LEU A 74 -8.66 1.14 12.38
CA LEU A 74 -9.14 0.28 13.46
C LEU A 74 -10.41 0.79 14.18
N PRO A 75 -10.59 2.09 14.51
CA PRO A 75 -11.82 2.59 15.11
C PRO A 75 -13.06 2.34 14.25
N PHE A 76 -12.92 2.46 12.92
CA PHE A 76 -14.01 2.22 11.97
C PHE A 76 -14.39 0.75 11.92
N PHE A 77 -13.41 -0.16 12.01
CA PHE A 77 -13.66 -1.59 12.15
C PHE A 77 -14.55 -1.90 13.36
N PHE A 78 -14.30 -1.28 14.51
CA PHE A 78 -15.12 -1.49 15.70
C PHE A 78 -16.52 -0.88 15.60
N LEU A 79 -16.70 0.19 14.83
CA LEU A 79 -18.00 0.77 14.54
C LEU A 79 -18.85 -0.13 13.63
N GLU A 80 -18.20 -0.82 12.69
CA GLU A 80 -18.86 -1.68 11.69
C GLU A 80 -18.82 -3.18 12.03
N LYS A 81 -18.37 -3.56 13.24
CA LYS A 81 -18.11 -4.95 13.64
C LYS A 81 -19.29 -5.94 13.45
N TYR A 82 -20.50 -5.43 13.32
CA TYR A 82 -21.71 -6.24 13.13
C TYR A 82 -22.21 -6.24 11.67
N THR A 83 -21.46 -5.66 10.76
CA THR A 83 -21.83 -5.56 9.34
C THR A 83 -20.85 -6.33 8.46
N GLU A 84 -21.25 -6.63 7.22
CA GLU A 84 -20.34 -7.20 6.20
C GLU A 84 -19.13 -6.30 5.94
N GLY A 85 -19.24 -5.01 6.17
CA GLY A 85 -18.15 -4.02 6.06
C GLY A 85 -16.97 -4.32 6.98
N ALA A 86 -17.19 -4.88 8.16
CA ALA A 86 -16.09 -5.24 9.09
C ALA A 86 -15.12 -6.28 8.49
N MET A 87 -15.65 -7.29 7.80
CA MET A 87 -14.82 -8.31 7.14
C MET A 87 -14.01 -7.71 5.99
N VAL A 88 -14.61 -6.81 5.23
CA VAL A 88 -13.93 -6.08 4.15
C VAL A 88 -12.81 -5.20 4.70
N MET A 89 -13.05 -4.48 5.80
CA MET A 89 -12.02 -3.67 6.46
C MET A 89 -10.87 -4.52 7.01
N LEU A 90 -11.17 -5.64 7.65
CA LEU A 90 -10.14 -6.56 8.15
C LEU A 90 -9.28 -7.11 7.00
N ALA A 91 -9.92 -7.55 5.92
CA ALA A 91 -9.22 -8.01 4.72
C ALA A 91 -8.32 -6.88 4.15
N TYR A 92 -8.84 -5.65 4.08
CA TYR A 92 -8.09 -4.48 3.65
C TYR A 92 -6.82 -4.27 4.49
N MET A 93 -6.94 -4.24 5.82
CA MET A 93 -5.81 -4.05 6.73
C MET A 93 -4.74 -5.13 6.52
N VAL A 94 -5.15 -6.41 6.49
CA VAL A 94 -4.22 -7.52 6.25
C VAL A 94 -3.53 -7.40 4.89
N LEU A 95 -4.26 -7.01 3.84
CA LEU A 95 -3.72 -6.87 2.49
C LEU A 95 -2.74 -5.70 2.36
N VAL A 96 -3.03 -4.57 3.02
CA VAL A 96 -2.14 -3.40 3.03
C VAL A 96 -0.85 -3.72 3.80
N LEU A 97 -0.93 -4.33 4.98
CA LEU A 97 0.25 -4.75 5.74
C LEU A 97 1.11 -5.75 4.95
N THR A 98 0.48 -6.75 4.35
CA THR A 98 1.20 -7.78 3.59
C THR A 98 1.90 -7.19 2.36
N SER A 99 1.20 -6.34 1.60
CA SER A 99 1.79 -5.68 0.43
C SER A 99 2.93 -4.73 0.81
N SER A 100 2.81 -4.04 1.94
CA SER A 100 3.85 -3.18 2.48
C SER A 100 5.08 -3.95 2.92
N LEU A 101 4.89 -5.13 3.52
CA LEU A 101 5.97 -6.05 3.88
C LEU A 101 6.70 -6.54 2.64
N VAL A 102 5.97 -6.97 1.61
CA VAL A 102 6.55 -7.40 0.32
C VAL A 102 7.32 -6.25 -0.33
N PHE A 103 6.75 -5.03 -0.31
CA PHE A 103 7.41 -3.85 -0.84
C PHE A 103 8.75 -3.59 -0.14
N ASP A 104 8.77 -3.54 1.21
CA ASP A 104 9.98 -3.29 1.99
C ASP A 104 11.05 -4.35 1.75
N LEU A 105 10.67 -5.63 1.69
CA LEU A 105 11.60 -6.71 1.37
C LEU A 105 12.25 -6.51 -0.01
N LEU A 106 11.46 -6.23 -1.04
CA LEU A 106 11.95 -6.02 -2.39
C LEU A 106 12.80 -4.75 -2.52
N TRP A 107 12.41 -3.68 -1.82
CA TRP A 107 13.12 -2.39 -1.86
C TRP A 107 14.58 -2.50 -1.43
N TYR A 108 14.86 -3.40 -0.48
CA TYR A 108 16.21 -3.59 0.05
C TYR A 108 17.00 -4.73 -0.58
N LEU A 109 16.33 -5.66 -1.27
CA LEU A 109 17.01 -6.78 -1.94
C LEU A 109 17.81 -6.34 -3.16
N LYS A 110 17.34 -5.37 -3.91
CA LYS A 110 17.98 -4.94 -5.16
C LYS A 110 18.03 -3.42 -5.27
N LYS A 111 19.23 -2.86 -5.18
CA LYS A 111 19.46 -1.43 -5.47
C LYS A 111 19.47 -1.22 -6.98
N SER A 112 18.42 -0.65 -7.53
CA SER A 112 18.27 -0.28 -8.94
C SER A 112 17.55 1.05 -9.04
N ASP A 113 17.83 1.83 -10.07
CA ASP A 113 17.17 3.12 -10.33
C ASP A 113 15.67 2.95 -10.58
N TYR A 114 15.26 1.77 -11.07
CA TYR A 114 13.86 1.42 -11.34
C TYR A 114 13.19 0.60 -10.23
N ARG A 115 13.79 0.53 -9.04
CA ARG A 115 13.25 -0.27 -7.93
C ARG A 115 11.82 0.11 -7.57
N PHE A 116 11.42 1.38 -7.71
CA PHE A 116 10.06 1.85 -7.48
C PHE A 116 9.03 1.12 -8.35
N ALA A 117 9.38 0.87 -9.61
CA ALA A 117 8.47 0.26 -10.58
C ALA A 117 8.17 -1.20 -10.21
N TYR A 118 9.19 -2.04 -10.03
CA TYR A 118 8.95 -3.45 -9.72
C TYR A 118 8.50 -3.67 -8.29
N CYS A 119 8.98 -2.90 -7.30
CA CYS A 119 8.52 -3.02 -5.92
C CYS A 119 7.03 -2.70 -5.81
N SER A 120 6.57 -1.61 -6.41
CA SER A 120 5.16 -1.23 -6.40
C SER A 120 4.28 -2.21 -7.18
N SER A 121 4.71 -2.65 -8.37
CA SER A 121 3.96 -3.66 -9.14
C SER A 121 3.82 -4.98 -8.39
N ILE A 122 4.92 -5.54 -7.90
CA ILE A 122 4.91 -6.85 -7.23
C ILE A 122 4.18 -6.78 -5.89
N SER A 123 4.30 -5.68 -5.14
CA SER A 123 3.56 -5.52 -3.89
C SER A 123 2.05 -5.48 -4.12
N GLN A 124 1.58 -4.79 -5.16
CA GLN A 124 0.15 -4.78 -5.49
C GLN A 124 -0.31 -6.10 -6.10
N LEU A 125 0.53 -6.79 -6.88
CA LEU A 125 0.26 -8.15 -7.33
C LEU A 125 0.09 -9.12 -6.15
N SER A 126 0.87 -8.98 -5.09
CA SER A 126 0.77 -9.82 -3.89
C SER A 126 -0.60 -9.72 -3.22
N ILE A 127 -1.26 -8.55 -3.26
CA ILE A 127 -2.64 -8.39 -2.77
C ILE A 127 -3.59 -9.33 -3.51
N SER A 128 -3.48 -9.41 -4.83
CA SER A 128 -4.33 -10.28 -5.64
C SER A 128 -4.12 -11.76 -5.33
N VAL A 129 -2.86 -12.16 -5.13
CA VAL A 129 -2.52 -13.54 -4.74
C VAL A 129 -3.07 -13.89 -3.36
N PHE A 130 -2.89 -12.99 -2.39
CA PHE A 130 -3.43 -13.19 -1.04
C PHE A 130 -4.95 -13.23 -1.02
N LEU A 131 -5.60 -12.33 -1.76
CA LEU A 131 -7.06 -12.33 -1.89
C LEU A 131 -7.55 -13.65 -2.46
N TRP A 132 -6.88 -14.17 -3.49
CA TRP A 132 -7.20 -15.47 -4.07
C TRP A 132 -7.03 -16.61 -3.07
N VAL A 133 -5.92 -16.63 -2.31
CA VAL A 133 -5.68 -17.62 -1.25
C VAL A 133 -6.76 -17.55 -0.17
N LEU A 134 -7.18 -16.36 0.23
CA LEU A 134 -8.27 -16.18 1.21
C LEU A 134 -9.60 -16.73 0.68
N ILE A 135 -9.95 -16.40 -0.55
CA ILE A 135 -11.19 -16.93 -1.18
C ILE A 135 -11.11 -18.44 -1.26
N ALA A 136 -9.97 -19.00 -1.69
CA ALA A 136 -9.75 -20.42 -1.78
C ALA A 136 -9.88 -21.14 -0.42
N ALA A 137 -9.42 -20.50 0.65
CA ALA A 137 -9.51 -21.03 2.01
C ALA A 137 -10.95 -20.98 2.56
N MET A 138 -11.72 -19.94 2.20
CA MET A 138 -13.09 -19.74 2.66
C MET A 138 -14.12 -20.55 1.88
N ASP A 139 -13.89 -20.73 0.58
CA ASP A 139 -14.80 -21.46 -0.31
C ASP A 139 -14.02 -22.33 -1.33
N PRO A 140 -13.51 -23.50 -0.89
CA PRO A 140 -12.71 -24.38 -1.74
C PRO A 140 -13.43 -24.88 -3.00
N GLN A 141 -14.76 -24.84 -3.02
CA GLN A 141 -15.56 -25.31 -4.15
C GLN A 141 -15.56 -24.34 -5.33
N ARG A 142 -15.20 -23.08 -5.09
CA ARG A 142 -15.10 -22.06 -6.14
C ARG A 142 -13.80 -22.09 -6.95
N ILE A 143 -12.77 -22.80 -6.47
CA ILE A 143 -11.44 -22.83 -7.11
C ILE A 143 -11.43 -23.46 -8.51
N PRO A 144 -12.26 -24.51 -8.83
CA PRO A 144 -12.20 -25.15 -10.12
C PRO A 144 -12.89 -24.38 -11.26
N ASP A 145 -13.51 -23.22 -10.99
CA ASP A 145 -14.22 -22.47 -12.05
C ASP A 145 -13.24 -21.69 -12.94
N PRO A 146 -13.12 -22.04 -14.25
CA PRO A 146 -12.23 -21.33 -15.19
C PRO A 146 -12.55 -19.84 -15.33
N SER A 147 -13.81 -19.42 -15.14
CA SER A 147 -14.22 -18.02 -15.18
C SER A 147 -13.62 -17.24 -14.03
N MET A 148 -13.52 -17.86 -12.87
CA MET A 148 -12.92 -17.27 -11.68
C MET A 148 -11.40 -17.15 -11.81
N LEU A 149 -10.74 -18.12 -12.44
CA LEU A 149 -9.30 -18.02 -12.71
C LEU A 149 -8.99 -16.86 -13.66
N ASN A 150 -9.75 -16.72 -14.74
CA ASN A 150 -9.59 -15.62 -15.70
C ASN A 150 -9.83 -14.24 -15.04
N SER A 151 -10.87 -14.11 -14.21
CA SER A 151 -11.12 -12.86 -13.49
C SER A 151 -10.01 -12.53 -12.49
N THR A 152 -9.46 -13.54 -11.82
CA THR A 152 -8.33 -13.39 -10.89
C THR A 152 -7.05 -12.95 -11.61
N VAL A 153 -6.74 -13.54 -12.76
CA VAL A 153 -5.59 -13.17 -13.58
C VAL A 153 -5.73 -11.73 -14.07
N ASN A 154 -6.90 -11.35 -14.58
CA ASN A 154 -7.16 -9.98 -15.00
C ASN A 154 -7.05 -9.00 -13.85
N PHE A 155 -7.59 -9.32 -12.69
CA PHE A 155 -7.47 -8.52 -11.47
C PHE A 155 -6.00 -8.36 -11.04
N ALA A 156 -5.21 -9.42 -11.09
CA ALA A 156 -3.79 -9.42 -10.77
C ALA A 156 -2.99 -8.52 -11.74
N LEU A 157 -3.25 -8.62 -13.04
CA LEU A 157 -2.59 -7.79 -14.05
C LEU A 157 -2.95 -6.30 -13.88
N LEU A 158 -4.22 -6.00 -13.63
CA LEU A 158 -4.69 -4.63 -13.42
C LEU A 158 -4.15 -4.05 -12.12
N SER A 159 -4.08 -4.81 -11.03
CA SER A 159 -3.48 -4.37 -9.77
C SER A 159 -1.99 -4.09 -9.91
N ALA A 160 -1.25 -4.94 -10.63
CA ALA A 160 0.16 -4.73 -10.93
C ALA A 160 0.38 -3.49 -11.81
N GLY A 161 -0.47 -3.29 -12.83
CA GLY A 161 -0.44 -2.10 -13.69
C GLY A 161 -0.76 -0.81 -12.94
N ALA A 162 -1.78 -0.82 -12.10
CA ALA A 162 -2.12 0.30 -11.23
C ALA A 162 -1.00 0.59 -10.21
N GLY A 163 -0.40 -0.46 -9.66
CA GLY A 163 0.77 -0.38 -8.80
C GLY A 163 1.96 0.29 -9.49
N LEU A 164 2.24 -0.10 -10.73
CA LEU A 164 3.27 0.52 -11.56
C LEU A 164 3.00 2.01 -11.78
N GLY A 165 1.77 2.36 -12.17
CA GLY A 165 1.37 3.75 -12.39
C GLY A 165 1.53 4.61 -11.13
N GLY A 166 1.00 4.14 -9.99
CA GLY A 166 1.15 4.81 -8.70
C GLY A 166 2.61 4.93 -8.27
N GLY A 167 3.42 3.89 -8.50
CA GLY A 167 4.85 3.91 -8.23
C GLY A 167 5.62 4.94 -9.06
N ILE A 168 5.30 5.09 -10.34
CA ILE A 168 5.88 6.11 -11.22
C ILE A 168 5.52 7.51 -10.71
N ILE A 169 4.23 7.74 -10.42
CA ILE A 169 3.77 9.04 -9.89
C ILE A 169 4.46 9.35 -8.56
N GLY A 170 4.60 8.38 -7.66
CA GLY A 170 5.32 8.53 -6.39
C GLY A 170 6.79 8.89 -6.58
N ALA A 171 7.48 8.25 -7.53
CA ALA A 171 8.86 8.55 -7.85
C ALA A 171 9.04 9.95 -8.48
N LEU A 172 8.12 10.35 -9.37
CA LEU A 172 8.11 11.70 -9.95
C LEU A 172 7.84 12.75 -8.87
N PHE A 173 6.85 12.53 -8.01
CA PHE A 173 6.58 13.40 -6.87
C PHE A 173 7.82 13.56 -5.99
N TRP A 174 8.51 12.46 -5.65
CA TRP A 174 9.77 12.53 -4.92
C TRP A 174 10.83 13.36 -5.66
N GLY A 175 10.96 13.19 -6.97
CA GLY A 175 11.88 13.98 -7.80
C GLY A 175 11.64 15.49 -7.68
N LEU A 176 10.37 15.91 -7.57
CA LEU A 176 10.00 17.32 -7.38
C LEU A 176 10.28 17.82 -5.94
N VAL A 177 10.03 16.96 -4.96
CA VAL A 177 10.07 17.34 -3.54
C VAL A 177 11.48 17.27 -2.97
N ARG A 178 12.35 16.38 -3.44
CA ARG A 178 13.73 16.15 -2.94
C ARG A 178 14.62 17.38 -3.00
N THR A 179 14.31 18.36 -3.85
CA THR A 179 15.06 19.62 -3.98
C THR A 179 14.70 20.64 -2.90
N ASN A 180 13.65 20.40 -2.11
CA ASN A 180 13.23 21.31 -1.06
C ASN A 180 14.24 21.30 0.10
N LYS A 181 14.80 22.49 0.44
CA LYS A 181 15.80 22.66 1.49
C LYS A 181 15.36 22.12 2.87
N ARG A 182 14.06 22.15 3.18
CA ARG A 182 13.53 21.62 4.45
C ARG A 182 13.60 20.10 4.50
N ILE A 183 13.30 19.43 3.38
CA ILE A 183 13.37 17.98 3.25
C ILE A 183 14.81 17.50 3.27
N ILE A 184 15.70 18.20 2.56
CA ILE A 184 17.13 17.92 2.61
C ILE A 184 17.66 18.03 4.05
N ARG A 185 17.28 19.08 4.78
CA ARG A 185 17.65 19.21 6.20
C ARG A 185 17.10 18.07 7.05
N PHE A 186 15.86 17.66 6.82
CA PHE A 186 15.29 16.51 7.54
C PHE A 186 16.10 15.23 7.31
N GLN A 187 16.54 14.97 6.07
CA GLN A 187 17.36 13.81 5.72
C GLN A 187 18.78 13.88 6.26
N LEU A 188 19.38 15.08 6.30
CA LEU A 188 20.75 15.29 6.82
C LEU A 188 20.83 15.27 8.36
N MET A 189 19.71 15.39 9.05
CA MET A 189 19.65 15.34 10.52
C MET A 189 19.46 13.90 11.06
N ARG A 190 19.57 12.92 10.20
CA ARG A 190 19.60 11.49 10.53
C ARG A 190 21.03 11.05 10.76
#